data_073ac9dd67bcdd3ef12eec42db949066
#
_entry.id   073ac9dd67bcdd3ef12eec42db949066
#
_cell.length_a   1.000
_cell.length_b   1.000
_cell.length_c   1.000
_cell.angle_alpha   90.00
_cell.angle_beta   90.00
_cell.angle_gamma   90.00
#
_symmetry.space_group_name_H-M   'P 1'
#
loop_
_entity.id
_entity.type
_entity.pdbx_description
1 polymer ?
#
loop_
_entity_poly.entity_id
_entity_poly.type
_entity_poly.pdbx_seq_one_letter_code
_entity_poly.pdbx_strand_id
1 'polypeptide(L)'
;RFFAENGNALAVGVSLGIGALVGWRYWTSHQQDTARDASLAYEKATSALKSNTPEVLSGAEKFAADNKNTYGAFASLELAQHFVEQNDLPNAEKQLQQGLAAASDDNLKSVISMRLARVQLQMKQADAALKTLDSIKGEGWTAIVADLRGEILLSKGDKQGARAAWEAGVKSDASPALSEMMRMKMNNLSI
;
A
#
# COMPACT_ATOMS: atom_id res chain seq x y z
N ARG A 1 -60.17 -16.37 9.46
CA ARG A 1 -60.22 -16.02 10.90
C ARG A 1 -58.82 -15.57 11.38
N PHE A 2 -57.75 -16.27 11.03
CA PHE A 2 -56.34 -15.92 11.37
C PHE A 2 -55.91 -14.54 10.85
N PHE A 3 -56.32 -14.18 9.65
CA PHE A 3 -56.01 -12.89 9.04
C PHE A 3 -56.77 -11.71 9.62
N ALA A 4 -57.95 -11.93 10.22
CA ALA A 4 -58.76 -10.87 10.83
C ALA A 4 -58.27 -10.48 12.24
N GLU A 5 -57.63 -11.43 12.95
CA GLU A 5 -57.13 -11.21 14.31
C GLU A 5 -55.68 -10.69 14.36
N ASN A 6 -54.89 -10.96 13.30
CA ASN A 6 -53.46 -10.57 13.23
C ASN A 6 -53.15 -9.60 12.08
N GLY A 7 -54.18 -9.03 11.43
CA GLY A 7 -54.00 -8.15 10.26
C GLY A 7 -53.09 -6.94 10.53
N ASN A 8 -53.22 -6.35 11.71
CA ASN A 8 -52.40 -5.20 12.09
C ASN A 8 -50.94 -5.60 12.36
N ALA A 9 -50.72 -6.75 12.98
CA ALA A 9 -49.34 -7.26 13.20
C ALA A 9 -48.67 -7.66 11.89
N LEU A 10 -49.43 -8.24 10.97
CA LEU A 10 -48.93 -8.61 9.63
C LEU A 10 -48.59 -7.36 8.79
N ALA A 11 -49.46 -6.32 8.84
CA ALA A 11 -49.23 -5.05 8.16
C ALA A 11 -47.99 -4.34 8.70
N VAL A 12 -47.78 -4.33 10.01
CA VAL A 12 -46.57 -3.76 10.63
C VAL A 12 -45.34 -4.55 10.25
N GLY A 13 -45.39 -5.88 10.27
CA GLY A 13 -44.26 -6.74 9.87
C GLY A 13 -43.85 -6.54 8.42
N VAL A 14 -44.82 -6.46 7.51
CA VAL A 14 -44.59 -6.19 6.08
C VAL A 14 -44.00 -4.79 5.88
N SER A 15 -44.52 -3.79 6.56
CA SER A 15 -44.04 -2.40 6.49
C SER A 15 -42.59 -2.27 6.96
N LEU A 16 -42.26 -2.95 8.07
CA LEU A 16 -40.88 -2.98 8.58
C LEU A 16 -39.94 -3.72 7.64
N GLY A 17 -40.38 -4.82 7.04
CA GLY A 17 -39.62 -5.59 6.07
C GLY A 17 -39.29 -4.77 4.79
N ILE A 18 -40.29 -4.07 4.26
CA ILE A 18 -40.13 -3.19 3.11
C ILE A 18 -39.23 -2.01 3.46
N GLY A 19 -39.39 -1.40 4.63
CA GLY A 19 -38.55 -0.30 5.10
C GLY A 19 -37.09 -0.73 5.25
N ALA A 20 -36.84 -1.93 5.78
CA ALA A 20 -35.49 -2.49 5.91
C ALA A 20 -34.85 -2.77 4.54
N LEU A 21 -35.60 -3.32 3.58
CA LEU A 21 -35.12 -3.57 2.21
C LEU A 21 -34.81 -2.27 1.45
N VAL A 22 -35.68 -1.28 1.56
CA VAL A 22 -35.47 0.04 0.93
C VAL A 22 -34.28 0.74 1.56
N GLY A 23 -34.16 0.72 2.88
CA GLY A 23 -33.02 1.29 3.60
C GLY A 23 -31.71 0.59 3.26
N TRP A 24 -31.70 -0.75 3.19
CA TRP A 24 -30.53 -1.53 2.74
C TRP A 24 -30.13 -1.22 1.30
N ARG A 25 -31.10 -1.16 0.41
CA ARG A 25 -30.87 -0.85 -1.01
C ARG A 25 -30.36 0.57 -1.20
N TYR A 26 -30.93 1.54 -0.48
CA TYR A 26 -30.44 2.92 -0.46
C TYR A 26 -29.02 3.02 0.07
N TRP A 27 -28.72 2.34 1.18
CA TRP A 27 -27.39 2.35 1.79
C TRP A 27 -26.33 1.70 0.88
N THR A 28 -26.63 0.54 0.27
CA THR A 28 -25.72 -0.13 -0.68
C THR A 28 -25.52 0.69 -1.94
N SER A 29 -26.57 1.31 -2.50
CA SER A 29 -26.48 2.20 -3.65
C SER A 29 -25.61 3.42 -3.33
N HIS A 30 -25.84 4.05 -2.18
CA HIS A 30 -25.05 5.20 -1.74
C HIS A 30 -23.56 4.85 -1.56
N GLN A 31 -23.25 3.68 -0.98
CA GLN A 31 -21.86 3.22 -0.87
C GLN A 31 -21.21 2.95 -2.23
N GLN A 32 -21.94 2.35 -3.15
CA GLN A 32 -21.45 2.10 -4.52
C GLN A 32 -21.20 3.40 -5.27
N ASP A 33 -22.09 4.35 -5.18
CA ASP A 33 -21.95 5.66 -5.81
C ASP A 33 -20.75 6.42 -5.22
N THR A 34 -20.60 6.41 -3.90
CA THR A 34 -19.46 7.04 -3.21
C THR A 34 -18.13 6.39 -3.60
N ALA A 35 -18.07 5.06 -3.69
CA ALA A 35 -16.86 4.34 -4.11
C ALA A 35 -16.53 4.63 -5.59
N ARG A 36 -17.54 4.70 -6.44
CA ARG A 36 -17.38 5.04 -7.86
C ARG A 36 -16.88 6.47 -8.02
N ASP A 37 -17.43 7.42 -7.29
CA ASP A 37 -17.03 8.83 -7.34
C ASP A 37 -15.59 9.00 -6.84
N ALA A 38 -15.20 8.29 -5.78
CA ALA A 38 -13.83 8.28 -5.27
C ALA A 38 -12.83 7.70 -6.29
N SER A 39 -13.20 6.61 -6.97
CA SER A 39 -12.38 5.99 -8.00
C SER A 39 -12.20 6.91 -9.21
N LEU A 40 -13.27 7.57 -9.66
CA LEU A 40 -13.21 8.53 -10.77
C LEU A 40 -12.38 9.78 -10.40
N ALA A 41 -12.51 10.25 -9.17
CA ALA A 41 -11.70 11.38 -8.68
C ALA A 41 -10.22 11.02 -8.63
N TYR A 42 -9.88 9.81 -8.17
CA TYR A 42 -8.52 9.27 -8.19
C TYR A 42 -7.96 9.19 -9.62
N GLU A 43 -8.71 8.58 -10.54
CA GLU A 43 -8.31 8.45 -11.94
C GLU A 43 -8.07 9.82 -12.58
N LYS A 44 -8.98 10.76 -12.36
CA LYS A 44 -8.84 12.14 -12.87
C LYS A 44 -7.60 12.84 -12.29
N ALA A 45 -7.31 12.64 -11.00
CA ALA A 45 -6.18 13.27 -10.33
C ALA A 45 -4.83 12.71 -10.81
N THR A 46 -4.77 11.42 -11.17
CA THR A 46 -3.50 10.72 -11.45
C THR A 46 -3.23 10.44 -12.93
N SER A 47 -4.28 10.42 -13.78
CA SER A 47 -4.17 10.05 -15.20
C SER A 47 -3.19 10.88 -16.02
N ALA A 48 -3.01 12.13 -15.65
CA ALA A 48 -2.15 13.07 -16.37
C ALA A 48 -0.80 13.33 -15.71
N LEU A 49 -0.42 12.57 -14.68
CA LEU A 49 0.89 12.73 -14.00
C LEU A 49 2.08 12.61 -14.94
N LYS A 50 1.97 11.81 -16.00
CA LYS A 50 3.01 11.67 -17.04
C LYS A 50 3.28 12.96 -17.80
N SER A 51 2.32 13.89 -17.85
CA SER A 51 2.51 15.19 -18.50
C SER A 51 3.46 16.10 -17.74
N ASN A 52 3.72 15.83 -16.46
CA ASN A 52 4.63 16.56 -15.58
C ASN A 52 4.38 18.07 -15.55
N THR A 53 3.12 18.48 -15.69
CA THR A 53 2.75 19.90 -15.55
C THR A 53 2.56 20.25 -14.08
N PRO A 54 2.95 21.47 -13.64
CA PRO A 54 2.79 21.89 -12.24
C PRO A 54 1.36 21.78 -11.73
N GLU A 55 0.37 22.06 -12.57
CA GLU A 55 -1.05 22.02 -12.24
C GLU A 55 -1.52 20.59 -11.97
N VAL A 56 -1.10 19.64 -12.80
CA VAL A 56 -1.44 18.22 -12.64
C VAL A 56 -0.78 17.65 -11.40
N LEU A 57 0.50 17.95 -11.20
CA LEU A 57 1.24 17.50 -10.03
C LEU A 57 0.60 18.01 -8.74
N SER A 58 0.32 19.31 -8.68
CA SER A 58 -0.34 19.96 -7.54
C SER A 58 -1.73 19.37 -7.27
N GLY A 59 -2.50 19.08 -8.31
CA GLY A 59 -3.82 18.45 -8.20
C GLY A 59 -3.74 17.04 -7.62
N ALA A 60 -2.78 16.23 -8.05
CA ALA A 60 -2.57 14.87 -7.53
C ALA A 60 -2.08 14.91 -6.07
N GLU A 61 -1.17 15.82 -5.74
CA GLU A 61 -0.68 16.00 -4.35
C GLU A 61 -1.83 16.41 -3.42
N LYS A 62 -2.67 17.34 -3.86
CA LYS A 62 -3.86 17.77 -3.10
C LYS A 62 -4.81 16.61 -2.90
N PHE A 63 -5.10 15.83 -3.93
CA PHE A 63 -5.96 14.65 -3.82
C PHE A 63 -5.40 13.65 -2.80
N ALA A 64 -4.12 13.33 -2.85
CA ALA A 64 -3.48 12.42 -1.92
C ALA A 64 -3.52 12.94 -0.48
N ALA A 65 -3.34 14.24 -0.27
CA ALA A 65 -3.39 14.85 1.05
C ALA A 65 -4.81 14.89 1.65
N ASP A 66 -5.82 15.15 0.83
CA ASP A 66 -7.22 15.31 1.26
C ASP A 66 -7.91 13.95 1.47
N ASN A 67 -7.45 12.88 0.82
CA ASN A 67 -8.06 11.55 0.88
C ASN A 67 -7.22 10.60 1.76
N LYS A 68 -7.55 10.53 3.03
CA LYS A 68 -6.90 9.63 4.01
C LYS A 68 -7.52 8.22 3.97
N ASN A 69 -7.49 7.60 2.81
CA ASN A 69 -8.06 6.29 2.51
C ASN A 69 -7.21 5.55 1.46
N THR A 70 -7.67 4.40 1.00
CA THR A 70 -6.98 3.57 0.00
C THR A 70 -6.69 4.33 -1.30
N TYR A 71 -7.60 5.18 -1.77
CA TYR A 71 -7.37 5.97 -3.00
C TYR A 71 -6.30 7.04 -2.81
N GLY A 72 -6.27 7.69 -1.65
CA GLY A 72 -5.18 8.59 -1.29
C GLY A 72 -3.84 7.87 -1.19
N ALA A 73 -3.81 6.66 -0.65
CA ALA A 73 -2.62 5.82 -0.61
C ALA A 73 -2.14 5.44 -2.03
N PHE A 74 -3.03 5.07 -2.94
CA PHE A 74 -2.68 4.81 -4.33
C PHE A 74 -2.16 6.06 -5.05
N ALA A 75 -2.79 7.20 -4.84
CA ALA A 75 -2.30 8.47 -5.39
C ALA A 75 -0.89 8.80 -4.88
N SER A 76 -0.63 8.59 -3.60
CA SER A 76 0.71 8.74 -3.02
C SER A 76 1.74 7.80 -3.63
N LEU A 77 1.37 6.54 -3.94
CA LEU A 77 2.25 5.60 -4.64
C LEU A 77 2.61 6.06 -6.05
N GLU A 78 1.64 6.56 -6.81
CA GLU A 78 1.88 7.08 -8.16
C GLU A 78 2.72 8.35 -8.14
N LEU A 79 2.46 9.26 -7.20
CA LEU A 79 3.27 10.45 -6.99
C LEU A 79 4.71 10.08 -6.60
N ALA A 80 4.88 9.12 -5.71
CA ALA A 80 6.21 8.65 -5.31
C ALA A 80 6.98 8.06 -6.49
N GLN A 81 6.33 7.27 -7.34
CA GLN A 81 6.94 6.76 -8.56
C GLN A 81 7.36 7.91 -9.49
N HIS A 82 6.49 8.88 -9.70
CA HIS A 82 6.80 10.06 -10.50
C HIS A 82 8.03 10.80 -9.96
N PHE A 83 8.11 11.04 -8.66
CA PHE A 83 9.26 11.71 -8.04
C PHE A 83 10.54 10.88 -8.14
N VAL A 84 10.47 9.56 -8.01
CA VAL A 84 11.64 8.68 -8.24
C VAL A 84 12.14 8.80 -9.67
N GLU A 85 11.25 8.78 -10.66
CA GLU A 85 11.59 8.95 -12.08
C GLU A 85 12.24 10.30 -12.38
N GLN A 86 11.87 11.34 -11.64
CA GLN A 86 12.49 12.68 -11.70
C GLN A 86 13.74 12.81 -10.81
N ASN A 87 14.18 11.73 -10.16
CA ASN A 87 15.27 11.73 -9.19
C ASN A 87 15.04 12.68 -7.99
N ASP A 88 13.79 12.95 -7.68
CA ASP A 88 13.38 13.74 -6.50
C ASP A 88 13.02 12.80 -5.33
N LEU A 89 14.06 12.21 -4.76
CA LEU A 89 13.91 11.22 -3.69
C LEU A 89 13.29 11.77 -2.39
N PRO A 90 13.58 13.00 -1.95
CA PRO A 90 12.94 13.57 -0.77
C PRO A 90 11.41 13.68 -0.89
N ASN A 91 10.90 14.12 -2.03
CA ASN A 91 9.47 14.18 -2.28
C ASN A 91 8.85 12.78 -2.46
N ALA A 92 9.58 11.83 -3.05
CA ALA A 92 9.15 10.43 -3.12
C ALA A 92 8.99 9.85 -1.71
N GLU A 93 9.95 10.05 -0.82
CA GLU A 93 9.88 9.62 0.59
C GLU A 93 8.66 10.21 1.30
N LYS A 94 8.44 11.51 1.16
CA LYS A 94 7.30 12.21 1.76
C LYS A 94 5.97 11.61 1.30
N GLN A 95 5.80 11.34 0.01
CA GLN A 95 4.59 10.74 -0.54
C GLN A 95 4.39 9.31 -0.03
N LEU A 96 5.44 8.51 0.07
CA LEU A 96 5.34 7.16 0.62
C LEU A 96 4.96 7.16 2.10
N GLN A 97 5.51 8.05 2.90
CA GLN A 97 5.13 8.22 4.30
C GLN A 97 3.65 8.63 4.44
N GLN A 98 3.19 9.55 3.59
CA GLN A 98 1.78 9.97 3.56
C GLN A 98 0.88 8.81 3.14
N GLY A 99 1.24 8.06 2.11
CA GLY A 99 0.51 6.88 1.66
C GLY A 99 0.42 5.79 2.72
N LEU A 100 1.51 5.57 3.46
CA LEU A 100 1.55 4.60 4.56
C LEU A 100 0.58 4.98 5.68
N ALA A 101 0.48 6.27 6.00
CA ALA A 101 -0.47 6.78 7.00
C ALA A 101 -1.94 6.67 6.54
N ALA A 102 -2.19 6.76 5.23
CA ALA A 102 -3.53 6.66 4.64
C ALA A 102 -3.99 5.21 4.43
N ALA A 103 -3.08 4.27 4.25
CA ALA A 103 -3.40 2.87 4.00
C ALA A 103 -3.95 2.18 5.25
N SER A 104 -5.04 1.43 5.07
CA SER A 104 -5.64 0.60 6.13
C SER A 104 -5.33 -0.90 5.95
N ASP A 105 -5.13 -1.34 4.73
CA ASP A 105 -4.82 -2.73 4.40
C ASP A 105 -3.35 -3.06 4.67
N ASP A 106 -3.08 -4.18 5.35
CA ASP A 106 -1.72 -4.56 5.75
C ASP A 106 -0.82 -4.92 4.56
N ASN A 107 -1.36 -5.49 3.49
CA ASN A 107 -0.59 -5.77 2.28
C ASN A 107 -0.21 -4.48 1.56
N LEU A 108 -1.14 -3.53 1.46
CA LEU A 108 -0.86 -2.21 0.89
C LEU A 108 0.20 -1.47 1.71
N LYS A 109 0.11 -1.50 3.05
CA LYS A 109 1.15 -0.95 3.93
C LYS A 109 2.50 -1.60 3.67
N SER A 110 2.54 -2.91 3.47
CA SER A 110 3.78 -3.65 3.19
C SER A 110 4.38 -3.24 1.84
N VAL A 111 3.58 -3.10 0.79
CA VAL A 111 4.03 -2.60 -0.52
C VAL A 111 4.63 -1.20 -0.39
N ILE A 112 3.93 -0.30 0.30
CA ILE A 112 4.40 1.09 0.50
C ILE A 112 5.70 1.09 1.30
N SER A 113 5.78 0.31 2.37
CA SER A 113 6.98 0.22 3.22
C SER A 113 8.18 -0.35 2.47
N MET A 114 7.99 -1.33 1.59
CA MET A 114 9.07 -1.84 0.73
C MET A 114 9.61 -0.75 -0.20
N ARG A 115 8.75 0.02 -0.81
CA ARG A 115 9.15 1.15 -1.67
C ARG A 115 9.84 2.25 -0.87
N LEU A 116 9.31 2.56 0.31
CA LEU A 116 9.90 3.54 1.22
C LEU A 116 11.32 3.13 1.64
N ALA A 117 11.52 1.88 2.04
CA ALA A 117 12.83 1.37 2.40
C ALA A 117 13.84 1.46 1.24
N ARG A 118 13.41 1.20 0.00
CA ARG A 118 14.24 1.35 -1.20
C ARG A 118 14.64 2.81 -1.45
N VAL A 119 13.70 3.74 -1.31
CA VAL A 119 13.97 5.19 -1.46
C VAL A 119 14.94 5.64 -0.37
N GLN A 120 14.71 5.23 0.88
CA GLN A 120 15.61 5.54 2.00
C GLN A 120 17.02 5.00 1.78
N LEU A 121 17.14 3.78 1.24
CA LEU A 121 18.44 3.22 0.86
C LEU A 121 19.14 4.07 -0.20
N GLN A 122 18.43 4.49 -1.25
CA GLN A 122 18.97 5.36 -2.29
C GLN A 122 19.41 6.72 -1.75
N MET A 123 18.72 7.24 -0.72
CA MET A 123 19.08 8.46 0.00
C MET A 123 20.21 8.25 1.01
N LYS A 124 20.80 7.05 1.06
CA LYS A 124 21.85 6.66 2.03
C LYS A 124 21.38 6.72 3.49
N GLN A 125 20.10 6.54 3.71
CA GLN A 125 19.47 6.47 5.03
C GLN A 125 19.28 5.01 5.45
N ALA A 126 20.36 4.28 5.58
CA ALA A 126 20.32 2.82 5.81
C ALA A 126 19.59 2.45 7.11
N ASP A 127 19.80 3.18 8.20
CA ASP A 127 19.15 2.89 9.49
C ASP A 127 17.63 3.14 9.42
N ALA A 128 17.20 4.19 8.74
CA ALA A 128 15.78 4.45 8.50
C ALA A 128 15.16 3.34 7.63
N ALA A 129 15.88 2.88 6.60
CA ALA A 129 15.43 1.80 5.73
C ALA A 129 15.25 0.48 6.52
N LEU A 130 16.19 0.13 7.39
CA LEU A 130 16.08 -1.05 8.26
C LEU A 130 14.87 -0.96 9.19
N LYS A 131 14.66 0.19 9.80
CA LYS A 131 13.50 0.43 10.66
C LYS A 131 12.18 0.30 9.90
N THR A 132 12.12 0.80 8.67
CA THR A 132 10.96 0.66 7.79
C THR A 132 10.68 -0.81 7.50
N LEU A 133 11.70 -1.63 7.21
CA LEU A 133 11.54 -3.07 6.99
C LEU A 133 10.99 -3.80 8.22
N ASP A 134 11.39 -3.39 9.42
CA ASP A 134 10.93 -4.01 10.67
C ASP A 134 9.42 -3.82 10.90
N SER A 135 8.80 -2.85 10.26
CA SER A 135 7.35 -2.61 10.33
C SER A 135 6.52 -3.56 9.44
N ILE A 136 7.16 -4.24 8.49
CA ILE A 136 6.48 -5.12 7.54
C ILE A 136 6.17 -6.46 8.20
N LYS A 137 4.90 -6.86 8.16
CA LYS A 137 4.39 -8.09 8.76
C LYS A 137 3.79 -8.99 7.68
N GLY A 138 3.73 -10.28 7.99
CA GLY A 138 3.16 -11.29 7.12
C GLY A 138 4.22 -12.20 6.49
N GLU A 139 3.94 -13.50 6.51
CA GLU A 139 4.89 -14.53 6.06
C GLU A 139 5.26 -14.39 4.58
N GLY A 140 4.31 -13.95 3.75
CA GLY A 140 4.54 -13.73 2.32
C GLY A 140 5.58 -12.64 1.99
N TRP A 141 5.93 -11.79 2.94
CA TRP A 141 6.93 -10.73 2.78
C TRP A 141 8.33 -11.11 3.26
N THR A 142 8.46 -12.20 4.00
CA THR A 142 9.70 -12.59 4.70
C THR A 142 10.91 -12.64 3.76
N ALA A 143 10.78 -13.31 2.63
CA ALA A 143 11.88 -13.46 1.68
C ALA A 143 12.30 -12.14 1.02
N ILE A 144 11.33 -11.34 0.59
CA ILE A 144 11.58 -10.04 -0.07
C ILE A 144 12.19 -9.06 0.93
N VAL A 145 11.70 -9.04 2.16
CA VAL A 145 12.26 -8.22 3.25
C VAL A 145 13.70 -8.65 3.55
N ALA A 146 13.96 -9.95 3.63
CA ALA A 146 15.31 -10.47 3.87
C ALA A 146 16.29 -10.04 2.75
N ASP A 147 15.86 -10.10 1.50
CA ASP A 147 16.69 -9.68 0.37
C ASP A 147 17.07 -8.18 0.48
N LEU A 148 16.10 -7.32 0.68
CA LEU A 148 16.37 -5.88 0.82
C LEU A 148 17.17 -5.56 2.10
N ARG A 149 16.92 -6.28 3.19
CA ARG A 149 17.72 -6.15 4.42
C ARG A 149 19.19 -6.45 4.16
N GLY A 150 19.48 -7.50 3.42
CA GLY A 150 20.85 -7.85 3.01
C GLY A 150 21.49 -6.73 2.20
N GLU A 151 20.79 -6.14 1.24
CA GLU A 151 21.29 -5.01 0.45
C GLU A 151 21.59 -3.79 1.33
N ILE A 152 20.70 -3.46 2.27
CA ILE A 152 20.89 -2.33 3.19
C ILE A 152 22.10 -2.55 4.08
N LEU A 153 22.23 -3.75 4.68
CA LEU A 153 23.37 -4.09 5.53
C LEU A 153 24.69 -4.05 4.75
N LEU A 154 24.69 -4.54 3.51
CA LEU A 154 25.85 -4.45 2.64
C LEU A 154 26.23 -2.99 2.37
N SER A 155 25.26 -2.11 2.15
CA SER A 155 25.51 -0.68 1.93
C SER A 155 26.16 0.00 3.16
N LYS A 156 25.95 -0.55 4.36
CA LYS A 156 26.61 -0.14 5.61
C LYS A 156 28.02 -0.75 5.77
N GLY A 157 28.42 -1.64 4.88
CA GLY A 157 29.67 -2.39 4.99
C GLY A 157 29.58 -3.63 5.89
N ASP A 158 28.38 -3.95 6.39
CA ASP A 158 28.15 -5.15 7.22
C ASP A 158 27.93 -6.37 6.32
N LYS A 159 29.01 -6.93 5.81
CA LYS A 159 29.00 -8.10 4.92
C LYS A 159 28.46 -9.35 5.62
N GLN A 160 28.80 -9.54 6.89
CA GLN A 160 28.33 -10.69 7.68
C GLN A 160 26.82 -10.61 7.92
N GLY A 161 26.33 -9.44 8.31
CA GLY A 161 24.91 -9.18 8.48
C GLY A 161 24.14 -9.35 7.18
N ALA A 162 24.69 -8.88 6.05
CA ALA A 162 24.10 -9.07 4.74
C ALA A 162 23.98 -10.56 4.37
N ARG A 163 25.04 -11.33 4.56
CA ARG A 163 25.03 -12.78 4.34
C ARG A 163 23.95 -13.46 5.21
N ALA A 164 23.91 -13.15 6.50
CA ALA A 164 22.94 -13.74 7.42
C ALA A 164 21.49 -13.43 7.01
N ALA A 165 21.22 -12.19 6.55
CA ALA A 165 19.90 -11.80 6.05
C ALA A 165 19.50 -12.61 4.81
N TRP A 166 20.39 -12.77 3.84
CA TRP A 166 20.12 -13.57 2.65
C TRP A 166 19.99 -15.07 2.94
N GLU A 167 20.79 -15.62 3.85
CA GLU A 167 20.63 -17.00 4.31
C GLU A 167 19.26 -17.25 4.94
N ALA A 168 18.79 -16.33 5.77
CA ALA A 168 17.44 -16.40 6.35
C ALA A 168 16.36 -16.33 5.27
N GLY A 169 16.54 -15.46 4.26
CA GLY A 169 15.64 -15.37 3.12
C GLY A 169 15.57 -16.65 2.30
N VAL A 170 16.70 -17.30 2.02
CA VAL A 170 16.75 -18.58 1.29
C VAL A 170 16.07 -19.70 2.08
N LYS A 171 16.15 -19.69 3.40
CA LYS A 171 15.50 -20.67 4.28
C LYS A 171 14.01 -20.43 4.47
N SER A 172 13.53 -19.24 4.12
CA SER A 172 12.10 -18.91 4.16
C SER A 172 11.38 -19.48 2.95
N ASP A 173 10.07 -19.28 2.86
CA ASP A 173 9.25 -19.70 1.72
C ASP A 173 9.44 -18.77 0.50
N ALA A 174 10.70 -18.61 0.08
CA ALA A 174 11.07 -17.81 -1.08
C ALA A 174 10.81 -18.58 -2.39
N SER A 175 10.42 -17.84 -3.45
CA SER A 175 10.39 -18.43 -4.78
C SER A 175 11.78 -18.92 -5.21
N PRO A 176 11.87 -19.94 -6.09
CA PRO A 176 13.17 -20.42 -6.57
C PRO A 176 14.04 -19.31 -7.18
N ALA A 177 13.44 -18.40 -7.94
CA ALA A 177 14.15 -17.28 -8.55
C ALA A 177 14.74 -16.31 -7.51
N LEU A 178 13.97 -15.96 -6.48
CA LEU A 178 14.42 -15.09 -5.41
C LEU A 178 15.50 -15.76 -4.56
N SER A 179 15.35 -17.05 -4.26
CA SER A 179 16.37 -17.83 -3.53
C SER A 179 17.68 -17.87 -4.29
N GLU A 180 17.65 -18.11 -5.59
CA GLU A 180 18.85 -18.16 -6.42
C GLU A 180 19.53 -16.78 -6.51
N MET A 181 18.75 -15.72 -6.63
CA MET A 181 19.27 -14.35 -6.61
C MET A 181 19.99 -14.04 -5.29
N MET A 182 19.43 -14.42 -4.17
CA MET A 182 20.07 -14.22 -2.85
C MET A 182 21.35 -15.08 -2.71
N ARG A 183 21.36 -16.31 -3.24
CA ARG A 183 22.58 -17.15 -3.28
C ARG A 183 23.69 -16.51 -4.12
N MET A 184 23.35 -15.97 -5.28
CA MET A 184 24.33 -15.25 -6.12
C MET A 184 24.90 -14.02 -5.38
N LYS A 185 24.07 -13.26 -4.69
CA LYS A 185 24.51 -12.12 -3.87
C LYS A 185 25.49 -12.57 -2.77
N MET A 186 25.19 -13.67 -2.07
CA MET A 186 26.10 -14.23 -1.07
C MET A 186 27.43 -14.69 -1.64
N ASN A 187 27.39 -15.35 -2.79
CA ASN A 187 28.62 -15.84 -3.47
C ASN A 187 29.51 -14.69 -3.96
N ASN A 188 28.93 -13.54 -4.25
CA ASN A 188 29.67 -12.34 -4.68
C ASN A 188 30.23 -11.54 -3.50
N LEU A 189 29.92 -11.90 -2.26
CA LEU A 189 30.53 -11.28 -1.09
C LEU A 189 31.99 -11.73 -0.96
N SER A 190 32.91 -10.80 -1.11
CA SER A 190 34.32 -11.02 -0.77
C SER A 190 34.45 -10.95 0.76
N ILE A 191 34.39 -12.11 1.43
CA ILE A 191 34.59 -12.25 2.87
C ILE A 191 35.93 -12.98 3.07
#